data_d002f6ee4f4b2957edf3d219b85000b5
#
_entry.id   d002f6ee4f4b2957edf3d219b85000b5
#
_cell.length_a   1.000
_cell.length_b   1.000
_cell.length_c   1.000
_cell.angle_alpha   90.00
_cell.angle_beta   90.00
_cell.angle_gamma   90.00
#
_symmetry.space_group_name_H-M   'P 1'
#
loop_
_entity.id
_entity.type
_entity.pdbx_description
1 polymer ?
#
loop_
_entity_poly.entity_id
_entity_poly.type
_entity_poly.pdbx_seq_one_letter_code
_entity_poly.pdbx_strand_id
1 'polypeptide(L)'
;MHDSIGPLHTGRSGILQPVADIIKLFAKEDIVPEKADRRMFSALPVLAMAIICTAALYLPVWHYGTAPSFISFPGDLIVVAYLLTLPTLIFFLAGWHSTNYFSAIGGVRVLTMLFGYEIPLLLALLSPAVLAGSWRILEIAVFFQNRPLLMLANVIGFVIALIALQAKLERVPFDIPHAETEIVGGQFTE
;
A
#
# COMPACT_ATOMS: atom_id res chain seq x y z
N MET A 1 12.96 15.26 27.82
CA MET A 1 12.87 15.35 26.37
C MET A 1 14.24 15.06 25.81
N HIS A 2 14.46 13.89 25.22
CA HIS A 2 15.70 13.58 24.53
C HIS A 2 15.53 14.19 23.13
N ASP A 3 16.23 15.28 22.85
CA ASP A 3 16.32 15.83 21.50
C ASP A 3 17.11 14.81 20.64
N SER A 4 16.40 13.93 19.94
CA SER A 4 17.01 13.05 18.96
C SER A 4 17.42 13.87 17.75
N ILE A 5 18.62 14.45 17.85
CA ILE A 5 19.26 15.09 16.70
C ILE A 5 19.62 13.97 15.73
N GLY A 6 19.02 13.98 14.53
CA GLY A 6 19.34 13.01 13.50
C GLY A 6 20.84 12.97 13.14
N PRO A 7 21.32 11.97 12.40
CA PRO A 7 22.74 11.81 12.10
C PRO A 7 23.29 13.01 11.33
N LEU A 8 24.24 13.71 11.93
CA LEU A 8 24.84 14.95 11.40
C LEU A 8 26.12 14.70 10.56
N HIS A 9 26.58 13.44 10.48
CA HIS A 9 27.91 13.10 9.98
C HIS A 9 28.01 12.95 8.46
N THR A 10 26.90 12.84 7.73
CA THR A 10 26.90 12.60 6.29
C THR A 10 26.59 13.88 5.53
N GLY A 11 27.66 14.60 5.11
CA GLY A 11 27.54 15.90 4.46
C GLY A 11 27.26 17.06 5.44
N ARG A 12 27.14 18.28 4.90
CA ARG A 12 26.88 19.47 5.72
C ARG A 12 25.48 19.39 6.31
N SER A 13 25.36 19.20 7.62
CA SER A 13 24.11 19.07 8.35
C SER A 13 23.26 17.80 8.01
N GLY A 14 23.90 16.71 7.57
CA GLY A 14 23.20 15.44 7.31
C GLY A 14 22.35 15.38 6.04
N ILE A 15 22.48 16.34 5.12
CA ILE A 15 21.66 16.42 3.89
C ILE A 15 21.86 15.19 2.97
N LEU A 16 23.04 14.57 3.00
CA LEU A 16 23.36 13.39 2.18
C LEU A 16 22.96 12.07 2.84
N GLN A 17 22.40 12.10 4.05
CA GLN A 17 22.00 10.90 4.77
C GLN A 17 21.00 10.01 3.98
N PRO A 18 19.92 10.54 3.35
CA PRO A 18 19.01 9.70 2.57
C PRO A 18 19.69 8.96 1.44
N VAL A 19 20.69 9.59 0.79
CA VAL A 19 21.47 8.95 -0.30
C VAL A 19 22.36 7.86 0.26
N ALA A 20 23.03 8.11 1.39
CA ALA A 20 23.84 7.11 2.06
C ALA A 20 23.03 5.90 2.53
N ASP A 21 21.81 6.13 3.03
CA ASP A 21 20.90 5.07 3.45
C ASP A 21 20.43 4.22 2.27
N ILE A 22 20.13 4.84 1.12
CA ILE A 22 19.80 4.11 -0.11
C ILE A 22 20.97 3.21 -0.55
N ILE A 23 22.20 3.76 -0.60
CA ILE A 23 23.39 2.99 -0.97
C ILE A 23 23.62 1.83 0.01
N LYS A 24 23.45 2.07 1.32
CA LYS A 24 23.54 1.05 2.36
C LYS A 24 22.54 -0.08 2.14
N LEU A 25 21.29 0.25 1.78
CA LEU A 25 20.25 -0.75 1.51
C LEU A 25 20.61 -1.64 0.31
N PHE A 26 21.19 -1.07 -0.75
CA PHE A 26 21.65 -1.86 -1.91
C PHE A 26 22.90 -2.72 -1.62
N ALA A 27 23.71 -2.32 -0.64
CA ALA A 27 24.91 -3.07 -0.24
C ALA A 27 24.65 -4.11 0.85
N LYS A 28 23.42 -4.18 1.36
CA LYS A 28 23.04 -5.12 2.42
C LYS A 28 22.95 -6.54 1.88
N GLU A 29 23.43 -7.50 2.66
CA GLU A 29 23.30 -8.92 2.32
C GLU A 29 21.84 -9.37 2.34
N ASP A 30 21.49 -10.26 1.42
CA ASP A 30 20.18 -10.91 1.36
C ASP A 30 20.22 -12.17 2.23
N ILE A 31 19.65 -12.08 3.44
CA ILE A 31 19.61 -13.15 4.41
C ILE A 31 18.28 -13.89 4.29
N VAL A 32 18.35 -15.15 3.87
CA VAL A 32 17.17 -16.03 3.82
C VAL A 32 17.25 -17.05 4.93
N PRO A 33 16.22 -17.19 5.80
CA PRO A 33 16.21 -18.19 6.85
C PRO A 33 16.39 -19.61 6.30
N GLU A 34 17.20 -20.44 6.97
CA GLU A 34 17.58 -21.77 6.49
C GLU A 34 16.37 -22.70 6.24
N LYS A 35 15.31 -22.56 7.04
CA LYS A 35 14.07 -23.35 6.93
C LYS A 35 13.02 -22.76 6.00
N ALA A 36 13.24 -21.53 5.49
CA ALA A 36 12.31 -20.88 4.58
C ALA A 36 12.47 -21.41 3.15
N ASP A 37 11.37 -21.44 2.39
CA ASP A 37 11.45 -21.68 0.95
C ASP A 37 12.07 -20.46 0.26
N ARG A 38 13.34 -20.59 -0.11
CA ARG A 38 14.13 -19.52 -0.72
C ARG A 38 13.47 -18.90 -1.96
N ARG A 39 12.78 -19.74 -2.76
CA ARG A 39 12.14 -19.24 -3.99
C ARG A 39 10.94 -18.36 -3.66
N MET A 40 10.08 -18.80 -2.76
CA MET A 40 8.93 -18.02 -2.31
C MET A 40 9.37 -16.75 -1.58
N PHE A 41 10.30 -16.85 -0.65
CA PHE A 41 10.80 -15.72 0.13
C PHE A 41 11.35 -14.60 -0.76
N SER A 42 12.15 -14.93 -1.79
CA SER A 42 12.70 -13.94 -2.73
C SER A 42 11.68 -13.44 -3.76
N ALA A 43 10.70 -14.25 -4.14
CA ALA A 43 9.72 -13.88 -5.17
C ALA A 43 8.61 -12.96 -4.63
N LEU A 44 8.20 -13.12 -3.37
CA LEU A 44 7.07 -12.37 -2.81
C LEU A 44 7.25 -10.84 -2.82
N PRO A 45 8.40 -10.26 -2.42
CA PRO A 45 8.60 -8.81 -2.49
C PRO A 45 8.57 -8.27 -3.93
N VAL A 46 9.17 -9.02 -4.87
CA VAL A 46 9.19 -8.66 -6.30
C VAL A 46 7.77 -8.69 -6.86
N LEU A 47 6.99 -9.70 -6.50
CA LEU A 47 5.60 -9.84 -6.92
C LEU A 47 4.74 -8.70 -6.36
N ALA A 48 4.91 -8.34 -5.08
CA ALA A 48 4.21 -7.21 -4.47
C ALA A 48 4.49 -5.90 -5.22
N MET A 49 5.78 -5.62 -5.50
CA MET A 49 6.18 -4.43 -6.25
C MET A 49 5.61 -4.42 -7.66
N ALA A 50 5.68 -5.55 -8.37
CA ALA A 50 5.13 -5.67 -9.72
C ALA A 50 3.62 -5.38 -9.75
N ILE A 51 2.86 -5.89 -8.79
CA ILE A 51 1.42 -5.66 -8.68
C ILE A 51 1.12 -4.18 -8.42
N ILE A 52 1.84 -3.54 -7.50
CA ILE A 52 1.65 -2.12 -7.20
C ILE A 52 1.98 -1.26 -8.41
N CYS A 53 3.10 -1.54 -9.10
CA CYS A 53 3.46 -0.84 -10.34
C CYS A 53 2.40 -1.04 -11.43
N THR A 54 1.85 -2.25 -11.55
CA THR A 54 0.78 -2.53 -12.51
C THR A 54 -0.48 -1.74 -12.17
N ALA A 55 -0.88 -1.70 -10.89
CA ALA A 55 -2.02 -0.89 -10.46
C ALA A 55 -1.83 0.61 -10.76
N ALA A 56 -0.61 1.12 -10.58
CA ALA A 56 -0.29 2.52 -10.87
C ALA A 56 -0.45 2.91 -12.35
N LEU A 57 -0.27 1.95 -13.29
CA LEU A 57 -0.44 2.20 -14.72
C LEU A 57 -1.90 2.47 -15.11
N TYR A 58 -2.87 1.99 -14.33
CA TYR A 58 -4.29 2.25 -14.55
C TYR A 58 -4.74 3.61 -14.03
N LEU A 59 -3.96 4.26 -13.18
CA LEU A 59 -4.30 5.58 -12.65
C LEU A 59 -3.97 6.66 -13.69
N PRO A 60 -4.90 7.57 -13.99
CA PRO A 60 -4.68 8.64 -14.98
C PRO A 60 -3.82 9.77 -14.41
N VAL A 61 -2.73 9.48 -13.72
CA VAL A 61 -1.85 10.45 -13.06
C VAL A 61 -1.14 11.37 -14.08
N TRP A 62 -0.91 10.86 -15.30
CA TRP A 62 -0.18 11.55 -16.37
C TRP A 62 -1.09 12.38 -17.28
N HIS A 63 -2.39 12.46 -16.99
CA HIS A 63 -3.38 13.12 -17.85
C HIS A 63 -3.73 14.52 -17.35
N TYR A 64 -2.76 15.42 -17.47
CA TYR A 64 -3.06 16.85 -17.53
C TYR A 64 -3.29 17.25 -18.99
N GLY A 65 -4.39 16.79 -19.59
CA GLY A 65 -4.71 17.14 -20.96
C GLY A 65 -5.45 16.05 -21.75
N THR A 66 -5.60 16.25 -23.03
CA THR A 66 -6.47 15.56 -23.97
C THR A 66 -6.02 14.16 -24.45
N ALA A 67 -4.96 13.59 -23.88
CA ALA A 67 -4.48 12.27 -24.30
C ALA A 67 -5.23 11.14 -23.56
N PRO A 68 -5.70 10.10 -24.28
CA PRO A 68 -6.35 8.95 -23.65
C PRO A 68 -5.37 8.19 -22.76
N SER A 69 -5.82 7.70 -21.61
CA SER A 69 -5.03 6.79 -20.76
C SER A 69 -4.57 5.58 -21.59
N PHE A 70 -3.30 5.23 -21.48
CA PHE A 70 -2.73 4.10 -22.23
C PHE A 70 -3.48 2.79 -21.99
N ILE A 71 -4.09 2.65 -20.80
CA ILE A 71 -4.81 1.46 -20.38
C ILE A 71 -6.11 1.93 -19.70
N SER A 72 -7.18 2.09 -20.46
CA SER A 72 -8.51 2.35 -19.90
C SER A 72 -9.53 1.45 -20.55
N PHE A 73 -10.28 0.72 -19.73
CA PHE A 73 -11.35 -0.18 -20.19
C PHE A 73 -12.55 -0.10 -19.23
N PRO A 74 -13.74 -0.60 -19.66
CA PRO A 74 -14.88 -0.67 -18.77
C PRO A 74 -14.56 -1.61 -17.58
N GLY A 75 -14.40 -1.04 -16.37
CA GLY A 75 -14.12 -1.81 -15.15
C GLY A 75 -12.70 -1.66 -14.60
N ASP A 76 -11.91 -0.70 -15.08
CA ASP A 76 -10.55 -0.43 -14.58
C ASP A 76 -10.53 -0.11 -13.07
N LEU A 77 -11.57 0.54 -12.54
CA LEU A 77 -11.72 0.79 -11.11
C LEU A 77 -11.75 -0.53 -10.31
N ILE A 78 -12.49 -1.53 -10.79
CA ILE A 78 -12.61 -2.82 -10.10
C ILE A 78 -11.27 -3.55 -10.11
N VAL A 79 -10.58 -3.52 -11.26
CA VAL A 79 -9.26 -4.17 -11.39
C VAL A 79 -8.23 -3.49 -10.49
N VAL A 80 -8.20 -2.16 -10.42
CA VAL A 80 -7.30 -1.42 -9.52
C VAL A 80 -7.61 -1.74 -8.06
N ALA A 81 -8.88 -1.73 -7.66
CA ALA A 81 -9.28 -2.09 -6.32
C ALA A 81 -8.79 -3.50 -5.96
N TYR A 82 -8.97 -4.48 -6.84
CA TYR A 82 -8.50 -5.85 -6.63
C TYR A 82 -6.96 -5.94 -6.60
N LEU A 83 -6.26 -5.28 -7.52
CA LEU A 83 -4.79 -5.26 -7.51
C LEU A 83 -4.22 -4.65 -6.23
N LEU A 84 -4.93 -3.71 -5.62
CA LEU A 84 -4.51 -3.11 -4.36
C LEU A 84 -4.69 -4.04 -3.16
N THR A 85 -5.54 -5.07 -3.21
CA THR A 85 -5.69 -6.05 -2.11
C THR A 85 -4.56 -7.08 -2.10
N LEU A 86 -4.05 -7.45 -3.27
CA LEU A 86 -3.05 -8.51 -3.41
C LEU A 86 -1.75 -8.28 -2.62
N PRO A 87 -1.17 -7.09 -2.53
CA PRO A 87 0.04 -6.85 -1.72
C PRO A 87 -0.13 -7.22 -0.25
N THR A 88 -1.30 -6.96 0.34
CA THR A 88 -1.57 -7.34 1.74
C THR A 88 -1.58 -8.86 1.93
N LEU A 89 -2.15 -9.60 0.96
CA LEU A 89 -2.08 -11.07 0.96
C LEU A 89 -0.64 -11.57 0.78
N ILE A 90 0.17 -10.87 -0.01
CA ILE A 90 1.59 -11.21 -0.19
C ILE A 90 2.36 -10.98 1.11
N PHE A 91 2.10 -9.91 1.86
CA PHE A 91 2.73 -9.69 3.17
C PHE A 91 2.34 -10.76 4.18
N PHE A 92 1.08 -11.20 4.19
CA PHE A 92 0.68 -12.36 4.97
C PHE A 92 1.48 -13.62 4.58
N LEU A 93 1.58 -13.92 3.29
CA LEU A 93 2.34 -15.07 2.79
C LEU A 93 3.83 -14.97 3.12
N ALA A 94 4.41 -13.78 3.04
CA ALA A 94 5.81 -13.55 3.43
C ALA A 94 6.04 -13.87 4.91
N GLY A 95 5.18 -13.37 5.79
CA GLY A 95 5.23 -13.69 7.22
C GLY A 95 5.06 -15.18 7.50
N TRP A 96 4.18 -15.84 6.78
CA TRP A 96 3.95 -17.28 6.94
C TRP A 96 5.15 -18.12 6.49
N HIS A 97 5.81 -17.77 5.39
CA HIS A 97 6.94 -18.51 4.83
C HIS A 97 8.28 -18.21 5.50
N SER A 98 8.37 -17.19 6.35
CA SER A 98 9.60 -16.87 7.09
C SER A 98 9.98 -17.90 8.15
N THR A 99 9.06 -18.84 8.48
CA THR A 99 9.22 -19.89 9.51
C THR A 99 9.49 -19.38 10.93
N ASN A 100 9.39 -18.08 11.17
CA ASN A 100 9.50 -17.45 12.48
C ASN A 100 8.10 -17.28 13.10
N TYR A 101 7.93 -17.66 14.36
CA TYR A 101 6.65 -17.54 15.06
C TYR A 101 6.13 -16.10 15.13
N PHE A 102 7.00 -15.12 15.37
CA PHE A 102 6.61 -13.72 15.45
C PHE A 102 6.15 -13.20 14.09
N SER A 103 6.85 -13.59 13.02
CA SER A 103 6.49 -13.22 11.65
C SER A 103 5.17 -13.87 11.22
N ALA A 104 4.92 -15.11 11.58
CA ALA A 104 3.65 -15.79 11.31
C ALA A 104 2.47 -15.11 12.03
N ILE A 105 2.65 -14.76 13.31
CA ILE A 105 1.64 -14.02 14.09
C ILE A 105 1.39 -12.65 13.47
N GLY A 106 2.44 -11.92 13.09
CA GLY A 106 2.34 -10.65 12.37
C GLY A 106 1.55 -10.79 11.08
N GLY A 107 1.85 -11.80 10.27
CA GLY A 107 1.10 -12.10 9.04
C GLY A 107 -0.39 -12.35 9.28
N VAL A 108 -0.75 -13.13 10.30
CA VAL A 108 -2.16 -13.34 10.67
C VAL A 108 -2.85 -12.04 11.09
N ARG A 109 -2.16 -11.16 11.82
CA ARG A 109 -2.68 -9.84 12.18
C ARG A 109 -2.93 -8.96 10.97
N VAL A 110 -2.01 -8.97 9.97
CA VAL A 110 -2.21 -8.29 8.66
C VAL A 110 -3.47 -8.79 7.98
N LEU A 111 -3.66 -10.11 7.91
CA LEU A 111 -4.84 -10.71 7.28
C LEU A 111 -6.13 -10.35 8.02
N THR A 112 -6.11 -10.33 9.34
CA THR A 112 -7.27 -9.95 10.16
C THR A 112 -7.65 -8.48 9.93
N MET A 113 -6.65 -7.60 9.85
CA MET A 113 -6.87 -6.19 9.51
C MET A 113 -7.42 -6.02 8.10
N LEU A 114 -6.94 -6.81 7.12
CA LEU A 114 -7.45 -6.80 5.75
C LEU A 114 -8.98 -6.94 5.74
N PHE A 115 -9.52 -7.93 6.41
CA PHE A 115 -10.98 -8.12 6.49
C PHE A 115 -11.72 -6.94 7.13
N GLY A 116 -11.07 -6.24 8.07
CA GLY A 116 -11.65 -5.08 8.73
C GLY A 116 -11.76 -3.85 7.84
N TYR A 117 -10.73 -3.51 7.07
CA TYR A 117 -10.70 -2.28 6.28
C TYR A 117 -11.11 -2.46 4.81
N GLU A 118 -11.02 -3.68 4.26
CA GLU A 118 -11.24 -3.92 2.83
C GLU A 118 -12.68 -3.60 2.41
N ILE A 119 -13.66 -4.04 3.18
CA ILE A 119 -15.08 -3.79 2.86
C ILE A 119 -15.40 -2.29 2.89
N PRO A 120 -15.08 -1.52 3.95
CA PRO A 120 -15.27 -0.08 3.95
C PRO A 120 -14.54 0.63 2.82
N LEU A 121 -13.30 0.21 2.50
CA LEU A 121 -12.50 0.79 1.43
C LEU A 121 -13.15 0.57 0.07
N LEU A 122 -13.57 -0.65 -0.23
CA LEU A 122 -14.24 -0.97 -1.50
C LEU A 122 -15.55 -0.19 -1.64
N LEU A 123 -16.39 -0.13 -0.61
CA LEU A 123 -17.63 0.64 -0.65
C LEU A 123 -17.37 2.13 -0.89
N ALA A 124 -16.34 2.68 -0.24
CA ALA A 124 -15.96 4.07 -0.42
C ALA A 124 -15.41 4.37 -1.83
N LEU A 125 -14.63 3.45 -2.42
CA LEU A 125 -14.14 3.55 -3.79
C LEU A 125 -15.24 3.37 -4.85
N LEU A 126 -16.24 2.53 -4.58
CA LEU A 126 -17.36 2.30 -5.49
C LEU A 126 -18.40 3.42 -5.45
N SER A 127 -18.50 4.16 -4.35
CA SER A 127 -19.47 5.25 -4.19
C SER A 127 -19.42 6.28 -5.32
N PRO A 128 -18.25 6.86 -5.72
CA PRO A 128 -18.18 7.78 -6.84
C PRO A 128 -18.53 7.14 -8.20
N ALA A 129 -18.23 5.84 -8.37
CA ALA A 129 -18.57 5.12 -9.59
C ALA A 129 -20.09 4.99 -9.78
N VAL A 130 -20.80 4.69 -8.70
CA VAL A 130 -22.28 4.62 -8.71
C VAL A 130 -22.88 5.98 -9.05
N LEU A 131 -22.36 7.07 -8.48
CA LEU A 131 -22.83 8.44 -8.78
C LEU A 131 -22.56 8.85 -10.23
N ALA A 132 -21.42 8.44 -10.79
CA ALA A 132 -21.04 8.74 -12.17
C ALA A 132 -21.73 7.81 -13.19
N GLY A 133 -22.25 6.66 -12.75
CA GLY A 133 -22.82 5.63 -13.61
C GLY A 133 -21.80 4.95 -14.53
N SER A 134 -20.51 4.97 -14.16
CA SER A 134 -19.41 4.37 -14.92
C SER A 134 -18.40 3.71 -14.00
N TRP A 135 -17.76 2.64 -14.50
CA TRP A 135 -16.68 1.92 -13.84
C TRP A 135 -15.29 2.31 -14.36
N ARG A 136 -15.22 3.28 -15.28
CA ARG A 136 -13.97 3.83 -15.78
C ARG A 136 -13.49 4.96 -14.90
N ILE A 137 -12.28 4.87 -14.38
CA ILE A 137 -11.68 5.91 -13.52
C ILE A 137 -11.66 7.26 -14.21
N LEU A 138 -11.31 7.30 -15.51
CA LEU A 138 -11.27 8.53 -16.27
C LEU A 138 -12.66 9.19 -16.40
N GLU A 139 -13.70 8.41 -16.70
CA GLU A 139 -15.06 8.92 -16.83
C GLU A 139 -15.60 9.46 -15.50
N ILE A 140 -15.28 8.77 -14.39
CA ILE A 140 -15.59 9.23 -13.04
C ILE A 140 -14.91 10.58 -12.76
N ALA A 141 -13.63 10.71 -13.08
CA ALA A 141 -12.87 11.94 -12.88
C ALA A 141 -13.48 13.11 -13.68
N VAL A 142 -13.77 12.91 -14.96
CA VAL A 142 -14.42 13.91 -15.85
C VAL A 142 -15.82 14.28 -15.35
N PHE A 143 -16.60 13.31 -14.88
CA PHE A 143 -17.93 13.55 -14.32
C PHE A 143 -17.89 14.53 -13.14
N PHE A 144 -17.00 14.32 -12.19
CA PHE A 144 -16.86 15.20 -11.02
C PHE A 144 -16.21 16.54 -11.37
N GLN A 145 -15.30 16.58 -12.34
CA GLN A 145 -14.73 17.82 -12.85
C GLN A 145 -15.81 18.76 -13.42
N ASN A 146 -16.79 18.20 -14.14
CA ASN A 146 -17.89 18.95 -14.71
C ASN A 146 -19.01 19.30 -13.68
N ARG A 147 -19.07 18.61 -12.55
CA ARG A 147 -20.11 18.75 -11.53
C ARG A 147 -19.54 18.79 -10.12
N PRO A 148 -18.77 19.84 -9.75
CA PRO A 148 -18.05 19.89 -8.49
C PRO A 148 -18.96 19.82 -7.24
N LEU A 149 -20.20 20.30 -7.33
CA LEU A 149 -21.17 20.22 -6.22
C LEU A 149 -21.52 18.77 -5.81
N LEU A 150 -21.47 17.81 -6.75
CA LEU A 150 -21.71 16.40 -6.43
C LEU A 150 -20.57 15.76 -5.64
N MET A 151 -19.39 16.38 -5.59
CA MET A 151 -18.32 15.95 -4.67
C MET A 151 -18.77 16.02 -3.21
N LEU A 152 -19.62 16.99 -2.84
CA LEU A 152 -20.14 17.11 -1.49
C LEU A 152 -20.95 15.90 -1.07
N ALA A 153 -21.69 15.27 -2.00
CA ALA A 153 -22.44 14.06 -1.71
C ALA A 153 -21.50 12.86 -1.38
N ASN A 154 -20.26 12.90 -1.82
CA ASN A 154 -19.29 11.82 -1.60
C ASN A 154 -18.29 12.09 -0.46
N VAL A 155 -18.44 13.19 0.30
CA VAL A 155 -17.52 13.56 1.38
C VAL A 155 -17.44 12.46 2.45
N ILE A 156 -18.56 11.84 2.81
CA ILE A 156 -18.58 10.75 3.79
C ILE A 156 -17.76 9.57 3.27
N GLY A 157 -17.98 9.17 2.01
CA GLY A 157 -17.19 8.11 1.36
C GLY A 157 -15.69 8.44 1.33
N PHE A 158 -15.34 9.69 1.06
CA PHE A 158 -13.94 10.13 1.08
C PHE A 158 -13.30 10.03 2.48
N VAL A 159 -14.01 10.44 3.54
CA VAL A 159 -13.51 10.30 4.92
C VAL A 159 -13.32 8.82 5.29
N ILE A 160 -14.29 7.97 4.94
CA ILE A 160 -14.17 6.53 5.17
C ILE A 160 -12.98 5.96 4.38
N ALA A 161 -12.79 6.37 3.12
CA ALA A 161 -11.66 5.94 2.30
C ALA A 161 -10.31 6.34 2.93
N LEU A 162 -10.19 7.56 3.48
CA LEU A 162 -8.97 8.01 4.17
C LEU A 162 -8.64 7.16 5.40
N ILE A 163 -9.64 6.86 6.23
CA ILE A 163 -9.44 6.03 7.43
C ILE A 163 -9.08 4.60 7.02
N ALA A 164 -9.79 4.02 6.06
CA ALA A 164 -9.50 2.68 5.55
C ALA A 164 -8.13 2.61 4.85
N LEU A 165 -7.73 3.66 4.14
CA LEU A 165 -6.39 3.78 3.55
C LEU A 165 -5.29 3.82 4.61
N GLN A 166 -5.51 4.53 5.73
CA GLN A 166 -4.57 4.56 6.85
C GLN A 166 -4.40 3.17 7.46
N ALA A 167 -5.50 2.42 7.62
CA ALA A 167 -5.46 1.04 8.08
C ALA A 167 -4.73 0.12 7.07
N LYS A 168 -4.94 0.32 5.77
CA LYS A 168 -4.26 -0.42 4.70
C LYS A 168 -2.76 -0.16 4.66
N LEU A 169 -2.32 1.05 5.01
CA LEU A 169 -0.91 1.42 5.10
C LEU A 169 -0.27 1.01 6.44
N GLU A 170 -1.01 0.32 7.30
CA GLU A 170 -0.55 -0.15 8.61
C GLU A 170 0.08 0.99 9.45
N ARG A 171 -0.50 2.20 9.35
CA ARG A 171 -0.02 3.39 10.08
C ARG A 171 -0.85 3.61 11.35
N VAL A 172 -0.22 4.20 12.33
CA VAL A 172 -0.87 4.57 13.61
C VAL A 172 -2.20 5.29 13.37
N PRO A 173 -3.31 4.85 13.96
CA PRO A 173 -3.49 3.89 15.05
C PRO A 173 -3.67 2.43 14.63
N PHE A 174 -3.46 2.07 13.37
CA PHE A 174 -3.66 0.73 12.81
C PHE A 174 -2.34 -0.04 12.59
N ASP A 175 -1.34 0.15 13.44
CA ASP A 175 -0.02 -0.48 13.38
C ASP A 175 0.09 -1.81 14.16
N ILE A 176 -1.05 -2.45 14.43
CA ILE A 176 -1.13 -3.73 15.15
C ILE A 176 -0.22 -4.83 14.57
N PRO A 177 -0.04 -4.95 13.23
CA PRO A 177 0.86 -5.93 12.64
C PRO A 177 2.34 -5.70 12.96
N HIS A 178 2.71 -4.45 13.27
CA HIS A 178 4.10 -4.03 13.52
C HIS A 178 4.38 -3.71 14.99
N ALA A 179 3.52 -4.12 15.92
CA ALA A 179 3.66 -3.80 17.35
C ALA A 179 5.00 -4.31 17.90
N GLU A 180 6.04 -3.46 17.86
CA GLU A 180 7.42 -3.81 18.26
C GLU A 180 7.51 -4.32 19.69
N THR A 181 6.65 -3.83 20.57
CA THR A 181 6.59 -4.25 21.98
C THR A 181 6.03 -5.65 22.18
N GLU A 182 5.31 -6.20 21.19
CA GLU A 182 4.65 -7.51 21.29
C GLU A 182 5.31 -8.57 20.38
N ILE A 183 5.64 -8.22 19.13
CA ILE A 183 6.05 -9.14 18.07
C ILE A 183 7.30 -8.72 17.29
N VAL A 184 8.14 -7.85 17.88
CA VAL A 184 9.49 -7.47 17.40
C VAL A 184 9.57 -6.85 16.00
N GLY A 185 8.53 -6.70 15.28
CA GLY A 185 8.50 -6.15 13.89
C GLY A 185 7.54 -6.91 12.98
N GLY A 186 6.80 -7.85 13.55
CA GLY A 186 5.71 -8.54 12.86
C GLY A 186 6.18 -9.37 11.67
N GLN A 187 5.48 -9.25 10.54
CA GLN A 187 5.73 -10.03 9.33
C GLN A 187 7.12 -9.79 8.70
N PHE A 188 7.83 -8.73 9.08
CA PHE A 188 9.18 -8.41 8.61
C PHE A 188 10.29 -8.88 9.57
N THR A 189 9.95 -9.63 10.61
CA THR A 189 10.95 -10.21 11.52
C THR A 189 11.58 -11.43 10.86
N GLU A 190 12.87 -11.36 10.63
CA GLU A 190 13.74 -12.45 10.13
C GLU A 190 14.15 -13.43 11.24
#